data_d5549307fb0781b0c8c3cc3e15230177
#
_entry.id   d5549307fb0781b0c8c3cc3e15230177
#
_cell.length_a   1.000
_cell.length_b   1.000
_cell.length_c   1.000
_cell.angle_alpha   90.00
_cell.angle_beta   90.00
_cell.angle_gamma   90.00
#
_symmetry.space_group_name_H-M   'P 1'
#
loop_
_entity.id
_entity.type
_entity.pdbx_description
1 polymer ?
#
loop_
_entity_poly.entity_id
_entity_poly.type
_entity_poly.pdbx_seq_one_letter_code
_entity_poly.pdbx_strand_id
1 'polypeptide(L)'
;MDADFLIIGGGIAGVSAAARMSELGGVIVLEAEDALAHHASGRSAALFEPRYGAPAVVGLSMASEAYFRSLPGVLSPRGLLLVGKAEGAEAFEHDLEVMAFDRISVEEARGIVPILNPETVTMVGYAGHAEDVDTDLLVQGFAREAKGRGAKSVTRARVTGIAKEGAGWRVSSSAGEFTARMLVNAAG
;
A
#
# COMPACT_ATOMS: atom_id res chain seq x y z
N MET A 1 7.77 10.30 28.94
CA MET A 1 7.02 9.98 27.69
C MET A 1 8.04 10.07 26.58
N ASP A 2 8.21 8.97 25.83
CA ASP A 2 9.30 8.85 24.85
C ASP A 2 8.97 9.50 23.51
N ALA A 3 7.67 9.60 23.16
CA ALA A 3 7.20 10.20 21.93
C ALA A 3 5.78 10.79 22.07
N ASP A 4 5.35 11.61 21.13
CA ASP A 4 3.96 12.02 20.97
C ASP A 4 3.15 10.89 20.33
N PHE A 5 3.75 10.21 19.35
CA PHE A 5 3.12 9.14 18.57
C PHE A 5 3.98 7.88 18.61
N LEU A 6 3.40 6.77 18.99
CA LEU A 6 4.00 5.44 18.88
C LEU A 6 3.22 4.64 17.85
N ILE A 7 3.91 4.15 16.83
CA ILE A 7 3.32 3.41 15.70
C ILE A 7 3.80 1.96 15.78
N ILE A 8 2.87 1.01 15.77
CA ILE A 8 3.16 -0.42 15.75
C ILE A 8 3.05 -0.90 14.29
N GLY A 9 4.14 -1.41 13.75
CA GLY A 9 4.26 -1.92 12.38
C GLY A 9 5.01 -0.96 11.46
N GLY A 10 6.03 -1.47 10.79
CA GLY A 10 6.90 -0.75 9.84
C GLY A 10 6.57 -1.03 8.37
N GLY A 11 5.36 -1.48 8.06
CA GLY A 11 4.84 -1.59 6.69
C GLY A 11 4.46 -0.22 6.12
N ILE A 12 3.93 -0.20 4.89
CA ILE A 12 3.55 1.04 4.19
C ILE A 12 2.62 1.93 5.02
N ALA A 13 1.64 1.34 5.73
CA ALA A 13 0.72 2.09 6.58
C ALA A 13 1.43 2.80 7.74
N GLY A 14 2.35 2.09 8.41
CA GLY A 14 3.10 2.66 9.55
C GLY A 14 4.11 3.72 9.13
N VAL A 15 4.89 3.48 8.07
CA VAL A 15 5.90 4.47 7.64
C VAL A 15 5.28 5.71 7.01
N SER A 16 4.15 5.58 6.29
CA SER A 16 3.44 6.74 5.75
C SER A 16 2.79 7.57 6.87
N ALA A 17 2.21 6.90 7.89
CA ALA A 17 1.73 7.57 9.08
C ALA A 17 2.88 8.29 9.81
N ALA A 18 4.03 7.64 9.97
CA ALA A 18 5.21 8.23 10.59
C ALA A 18 5.68 9.50 9.84
N ALA A 19 5.71 9.45 8.51
CA ALA A 19 6.08 10.61 7.70
C ALA A 19 5.16 11.81 7.93
N ARG A 20 3.85 11.58 8.00
CA ARG A 20 2.88 12.68 8.25
C ARG A 20 2.86 13.13 9.71
N MET A 21 2.87 12.20 10.67
CA MET A 21 2.82 12.52 12.09
C MET A 21 4.09 13.19 12.61
N SER A 22 5.24 12.95 11.97
CA SER A 22 6.48 13.62 12.33
C SER A 22 6.49 15.14 12.08
N GLU A 23 5.50 15.66 11.36
CA GLU A 23 5.24 17.11 11.24
C GLU A 23 4.57 17.69 12.49
N LEU A 24 3.92 16.82 13.31
CA LEU A 24 3.11 17.22 14.45
C LEU A 24 3.79 16.97 15.80
N GLY A 25 4.83 16.14 15.84
CA GLY A 25 5.53 15.80 17.07
C GLY A 25 6.49 14.62 16.93
N GLY A 26 7.06 14.20 18.06
CA GLY A 26 7.99 13.08 18.12
C GLY A 26 7.33 11.74 17.79
N VAL A 27 7.94 10.96 16.90
CA VAL A 27 7.41 9.68 16.42
C VAL A 27 8.41 8.55 16.69
N ILE A 28 7.90 7.42 17.21
CA ILE A 28 8.62 6.15 17.27
C ILE A 28 7.79 5.10 16.51
N VAL A 29 8.43 4.37 15.58
CA VAL A 29 7.87 3.21 14.90
C VAL A 29 8.51 1.94 15.49
N LEU A 30 7.69 0.99 15.93
CA LEU A 30 8.13 -0.33 16.37
C LEU A 30 7.84 -1.36 15.29
N GLU A 31 8.89 -2.01 14.77
CA GLU A 31 8.79 -3.09 13.80
C GLU A 31 9.27 -4.41 14.42
N ALA A 32 8.49 -5.47 14.26
CA ALA A 32 8.79 -6.78 14.82
C ALA A 32 10.00 -7.46 14.17
N GLU A 33 10.17 -7.24 12.88
CA GLU A 33 11.22 -7.87 12.09
C GLU A 33 12.51 -7.03 12.09
N ASP A 34 13.52 -7.47 11.38
CA ASP A 34 14.81 -6.78 11.30
C ASP A 34 14.86 -5.66 10.26
N ALA A 35 13.85 -5.57 9.38
CA ALA A 35 13.70 -4.55 8.36
C ALA A 35 12.26 -4.06 8.25
N LEU A 36 12.10 -2.80 7.82
CA LEU A 36 10.80 -2.25 7.43
C LEU A 36 10.26 -2.99 6.20
N ALA A 37 8.94 -3.03 6.05
CA ALA A 37 8.24 -3.66 4.92
C ALA A 37 8.55 -5.16 4.72
N HIS A 38 8.98 -5.87 5.76
CA HIS A 38 9.38 -7.28 5.66
C HIS A 38 8.26 -8.21 5.14
N HIS A 39 7.01 -7.92 5.48
CA HIS A 39 5.84 -8.73 5.09
C HIS A 39 5.15 -8.20 3.81
N ALA A 40 3.83 -7.98 3.85
CA ALA A 40 3.00 -7.68 2.68
C ALA A 40 3.51 -6.50 1.84
N SER A 41 3.96 -5.41 2.47
CA SER A 41 4.42 -4.22 1.75
C SER A 41 5.66 -4.47 0.89
N GLY A 42 6.61 -5.29 1.35
CA GLY A 42 7.83 -5.60 0.60
C GLY A 42 7.70 -6.81 -0.33
N ARG A 43 6.54 -7.48 -0.36
CA ARG A 43 6.27 -8.68 -1.17
C ARG A 43 5.13 -8.48 -2.16
N SER A 44 4.68 -7.24 -2.31
CA SER A 44 3.57 -6.90 -3.17
C SER A 44 4.02 -6.74 -4.62
N ALA A 45 3.32 -7.38 -5.55
CA ALA A 45 3.34 -7.04 -6.97
C ALA A 45 2.34 -5.89 -7.20
N ALA A 46 2.62 -4.74 -6.59
CA ALA A 46 1.66 -3.68 -6.42
C ALA A 46 1.25 -3.05 -7.74
N LEU A 47 -0.05 -2.94 -7.93
CA LEU A 47 -0.68 -2.29 -9.06
C LEU A 47 -1.32 -0.99 -8.59
N PHE A 48 -1.12 0.08 -9.34
CA PHE A 48 -1.88 1.30 -9.22
C PHE A 48 -2.95 1.36 -10.32
N GLU A 49 -4.15 0.97 -9.95
CA GLU A 49 -5.39 1.16 -10.70
C GLU A 49 -6.37 1.87 -9.76
N PRO A 50 -6.50 3.21 -9.88
CA PRO A 50 -7.21 4.00 -8.87
C PRO A 50 -8.71 3.73 -8.82
N ARG A 51 -9.31 3.11 -9.86
CA ARG A 51 -10.73 2.77 -9.91
C ARG A 51 -11.05 1.37 -9.38
N TYR A 52 -10.02 0.61 -8.98
CA TYR A 52 -10.21 -0.75 -8.48
C TYR A 52 -10.58 -0.76 -6.99
N GLY A 53 -11.68 -1.44 -6.66
CA GLY A 53 -12.07 -1.75 -5.29
C GLY A 53 -13.37 -1.07 -4.83
N ALA A 54 -13.64 -1.13 -3.51
CA ALA A 54 -14.80 -0.48 -2.91
C ALA A 54 -14.72 1.06 -3.02
N PRO A 55 -15.85 1.79 -3.01
CA PRO A 55 -15.87 3.24 -3.21
C PRO A 55 -14.92 4.04 -2.31
N ALA A 56 -14.76 3.62 -1.05
CA ALA A 56 -13.82 4.26 -0.12
C ALA A 56 -12.36 4.04 -0.53
N VAL A 57 -12.02 2.85 -1.05
CA VAL A 57 -10.67 2.54 -1.56
C VAL A 57 -10.39 3.35 -2.82
N VAL A 58 -11.34 3.40 -3.75
CA VAL A 58 -11.25 4.23 -4.97
C VAL A 58 -11.00 5.69 -4.62
N GLY A 59 -11.78 6.25 -3.66
CA GLY A 59 -11.60 7.63 -3.22
C GLY A 59 -10.20 7.91 -2.65
N LEU A 60 -9.67 6.99 -1.83
CA LEU A 60 -8.31 7.10 -1.27
C LEU A 60 -7.23 6.92 -2.35
N SER A 61 -7.41 5.99 -3.29
CA SER A 61 -6.47 5.77 -4.39
C SER A 61 -6.37 7.00 -5.29
N MET A 62 -7.51 7.56 -5.69
CA MET A 62 -7.56 8.80 -6.48
C MET A 62 -6.94 9.99 -5.74
N ALA A 63 -7.18 10.12 -4.43
CA ALA A 63 -6.56 11.18 -3.63
C ALA A 63 -5.04 11.01 -3.51
N SER A 64 -4.51 9.79 -3.62
CA SER A 64 -3.09 9.48 -3.54
C SER A 64 -2.35 9.66 -4.87
N GLU A 65 -3.06 9.70 -6.00
CA GLU A 65 -2.48 9.70 -7.35
C GLU A 65 -1.48 10.83 -7.57
N ALA A 66 -1.87 12.07 -7.27
CA ALA A 66 -1.01 13.23 -7.46
C ALA A 66 0.29 13.12 -6.65
N TYR A 67 0.22 12.57 -5.45
CA TYR A 67 1.40 12.33 -4.63
C TYR A 67 2.32 11.27 -5.24
N PHE A 68 1.79 10.13 -5.66
CA PHE A 68 2.59 9.07 -6.29
C PHE A 68 3.26 9.54 -7.58
N ARG A 69 2.53 10.30 -8.43
CA ARG A 69 3.08 10.89 -9.65
C ARG A 69 4.17 11.94 -9.39
N SER A 70 4.15 12.58 -8.22
CA SER A 70 5.20 13.52 -7.83
C SER A 70 6.52 12.84 -7.41
N LEU A 71 6.50 11.53 -7.18
CA LEU A 71 7.66 10.76 -6.73
C LEU A 71 8.35 10.09 -7.92
N PRO A 72 9.57 10.49 -8.31
CA PRO A 72 10.26 9.90 -9.44
C PRO A 72 10.47 8.39 -9.29
N GLY A 73 10.04 7.62 -10.27
CA GLY A 73 10.26 6.17 -10.34
C GLY A 73 9.31 5.32 -9.50
N VAL A 74 8.40 5.92 -8.72
CA VAL A 74 7.42 5.16 -7.92
C VAL A 74 6.37 4.50 -8.80
N LEU A 75 5.93 5.18 -9.86
CA LEU A 75 5.02 4.61 -10.86
C LEU A 75 5.75 4.33 -12.16
N SER A 76 5.42 3.21 -12.80
CA SER A 76 5.90 2.87 -14.14
C SER A 76 4.80 2.18 -14.95
N PRO A 77 4.78 2.36 -16.30
CA PRO A 77 3.77 1.75 -17.15
C PRO A 77 3.75 0.22 -17.02
N ARG A 78 2.56 -0.35 -16.87
CA ARG A 78 2.35 -1.80 -16.79
C ARG A 78 1.25 -2.27 -17.73
N GLY A 79 0.08 -1.65 -17.66
CA GLY A 79 -1.16 -2.14 -18.22
C GLY A 79 -1.82 -3.25 -17.40
N LEU A 80 -3.10 -3.45 -17.63
CA LEU A 80 -3.90 -4.49 -16.95
C LEU A 80 -4.89 -5.08 -17.95
N LEU A 81 -4.98 -6.42 -17.99
CA LEU A 81 -6.00 -7.14 -18.77
C LEU A 81 -7.10 -7.63 -17.83
N LEU A 82 -8.33 -7.30 -18.16
CA LEU A 82 -9.53 -7.93 -17.64
C LEU A 82 -9.93 -9.03 -18.62
N VAL A 83 -10.09 -10.26 -18.16
CA VAL A 83 -10.48 -11.38 -19.00
C VAL A 83 -11.77 -12.02 -18.50
N GLY A 84 -12.65 -12.38 -19.42
CA GLY A 84 -13.95 -12.94 -19.10
C GLY A 84 -14.31 -14.15 -19.97
N LYS A 85 -15.26 -14.95 -19.44
CA LYS A 85 -15.95 -16.02 -20.16
C LYS A 85 -17.38 -15.59 -20.45
N ALA A 86 -18.03 -16.24 -21.43
CA ALA A 86 -19.38 -15.92 -21.84
C ALA A 86 -20.41 -15.91 -20.69
N GLU A 87 -20.25 -16.83 -19.72
CA GLU A 87 -21.16 -16.96 -18.58
C GLU A 87 -21.06 -15.76 -17.61
N GLY A 88 -19.95 -15.02 -17.64
CA GLY A 88 -19.71 -13.85 -16.78
C GLY A 88 -19.90 -12.50 -17.49
N ALA A 89 -20.62 -12.45 -18.61
CA ALA A 89 -20.71 -11.26 -19.45
C ALA A 89 -21.23 -10.01 -18.73
N GLU A 90 -22.25 -10.13 -17.90
CA GLU A 90 -22.82 -8.99 -17.15
C GLU A 90 -21.81 -8.37 -16.18
N ALA A 91 -21.11 -9.20 -15.39
CA ALA A 91 -20.08 -8.73 -14.47
C ALA A 91 -18.89 -8.12 -15.24
N PHE A 92 -18.51 -8.74 -16.35
CA PHE A 92 -17.42 -8.23 -17.21
C PHE A 92 -17.73 -6.85 -17.78
N GLU A 93 -18.96 -6.62 -18.29
CA GLU A 93 -19.37 -5.32 -18.82
C GLU A 93 -19.38 -4.26 -17.72
N HIS A 94 -19.88 -4.61 -16.53
CA HIS A 94 -19.87 -3.72 -15.39
C HIS A 94 -18.45 -3.30 -15.01
N ASP A 95 -17.54 -4.26 -14.87
CA ASP A 95 -16.15 -3.98 -14.48
C ASP A 95 -15.40 -3.18 -15.56
N LEU A 96 -15.67 -3.48 -16.83
CA LEU A 96 -15.09 -2.76 -17.96
C LEU A 96 -15.49 -1.28 -17.95
N GLU A 97 -16.74 -0.97 -17.65
CA GLU A 97 -17.24 0.41 -17.54
C GLU A 97 -16.67 1.11 -16.30
N VAL A 98 -16.82 0.50 -15.12
CA VAL A 98 -16.41 1.09 -13.82
C VAL A 98 -14.93 1.39 -13.78
N MET A 99 -14.10 0.49 -14.30
CA MET A 99 -12.65 0.62 -14.30
C MET A 99 -12.10 1.32 -15.56
N ALA A 100 -12.97 1.74 -16.47
CA ALA A 100 -12.62 2.40 -17.73
C ALA A 100 -11.60 1.60 -18.57
N PHE A 101 -11.87 0.31 -18.77
CA PHE A 101 -11.11 -0.52 -19.69
C PHE A 101 -11.55 -0.32 -21.14
N ASP A 102 -10.61 -0.29 -22.05
CA ASP A 102 -10.89 -0.39 -23.49
C ASP A 102 -11.14 -1.85 -23.85
N ARG A 103 -12.24 -2.13 -24.58
CA ARG A 103 -12.48 -3.47 -25.10
C ARG A 103 -11.50 -3.76 -26.24
N ILE A 104 -10.81 -4.89 -26.16
CA ILE A 104 -9.93 -5.39 -27.21
C ILE A 104 -10.30 -6.83 -27.59
N SER A 105 -9.84 -7.29 -28.74
CA SER A 105 -10.01 -8.67 -29.17
C SER A 105 -9.13 -9.64 -28.38
N VAL A 106 -9.53 -10.91 -28.34
CA VAL A 106 -8.70 -11.97 -27.74
C VAL A 106 -7.36 -12.12 -28.48
N GLU A 107 -7.32 -11.86 -29.77
CA GLU A 107 -6.09 -11.90 -30.60
C GLU A 107 -5.11 -10.79 -30.20
N GLU A 108 -5.60 -9.56 -30.04
CA GLU A 108 -4.79 -8.44 -29.53
C GLU A 108 -4.27 -8.73 -28.12
N ALA A 109 -5.12 -9.25 -27.23
CA ALA A 109 -4.71 -9.63 -25.87
C ALA A 109 -3.64 -10.72 -25.87
N ARG A 110 -3.70 -11.69 -26.79
CA ARG A 110 -2.65 -12.70 -26.95
C ARG A 110 -1.34 -12.15 -27.50
N GLY A 111 -1.40 -11.04 -28.23
CA GLY A 111 -0.20 -10.27 -28.57
C GLY A 111 0.54 -9.73 -27.35
N ILE A 112 -0.20 -9.39 -26.29
CA ILE A 112 0.34 -8.89 -25.01
C ILE A 112 0.71 -10.07 -24.08
N VAL A 113 -0.22 -11.04 -23.95
CA VAL A 113 -0.08 -12.21 -23.05
C VAL A 113 -0.31 -13.50 -23.86
N PRO A 114 0.72 -14.07 -24.48
CA PRO A 114 0.58 -15.19 -25.44
C PRO A 114 0.01 -16.48 -24.86
N ILE A 115 0.06 -16.67 -23.56
CA ILE A 115 -0.46 -17.86 -22.85
C ILE A 115 -1.99 -17.87 -22.69
N LEU A 116 -2.69 -16.78 -23.05
CA LEU A 116 -4.16 -16.77 -22.98
C LEU A 116 -4.75 -17.84 -23.88
N ASN A 117 -5.63 -18.67 -23.31
CA ASN A 117 -6.33 -19.71 -24.04
C ASN A 117 -7.59 -19.14 -24.71
N PRO A 118 -7.63 -19.04 -26.06
CA PRO A 118 -8.77 -18.46 -26.79
C PRO A 118 -10.04 -19.34 -26.77
N GLU A 119 -9.94 -20.61 -26.35
CA GLU A 119 -11.10 -21.47 -26.19
C GLU A 119 -11.89 -21.16 -24.92
N THR A 120 -11.23 -20.55 -23.93
CA THR A 120 -11.85 -20.24 -22.63
C THR A 120 -12.04 -18.74 -22.40
N VAL A 121 -11.16 -17.89 -22.92
CA VAL A 121 -11.27 -16.44 -22.81
C VAL A 121 -12.03 -15.92 -24.03
N THR A 122 -13.22 -15.36 -23.79
CA THR A 122 -14.10 -14.86 -24.85
C THR A 122 -14.27 -13.33 -24.86
N MET A 123 -13.89 -12.68 -23.77
CA MET A 123 -13.97 -11.23 -23.60
C MET A 123 -12.69 -10.70 -22.97
N VAL A 124 -12.21 -9.56 -23.48
CA VAL A 124 -11.02 -8.91 -22.95
C VAL A 124 -11.21 -7.40 -22.91
N GLY A 125 -10.82 -6.82 -21.76
CA GLY A 125 -10.62 -5.39 -21.58
C GLY A 125 -9.17 -5.10 -21.30
N TYR A 126 -8.68 -3.93 -21.70
CA TYR A 126 -7.31 -3.46 -21.45
C TYR A 126 -7.31 -2.07 -20.84
N ALA A 127 -6.62 -1.91 -19.73
CA ALA A 127 -6.35 -0.61 -19.10
C ALA A 127 -4.88 -0.26 -19.28
N GLY A 128 -4.58 0.53 -20.32
CA GLY A 128 -3.22 1.01 -20.57
C GLY A 128 -2.73 2.04 -19.55
N HIS A 129 -3.64 2.59 -18.76
CA HIS A 129 -3.35 3.56 -17.70
C HIS A 129 -2.92 2.91 -16.37
N ALA A 130 -3.07 1.61 -16.21
CA ALA A 130 -2.63 0.90 -15.02
C ALA A 130 -1.10 0.86 -14.93
N GLU A 131 -0.57 1.08 -13.74
CA GLU A 131 0.87 1.24 -13.51
C GLU A 131 1.36 0.31 -12.40
N ASP A 132 2.61 -0.12 -12.48
CA ASP A 132 3.32 -0.74 -11.36
C ASP A 132 3.67 0.30 -10.31
N VAL A 133 3.66 -0.12 -9.04
CA VAL A 133 4.18 0.68 -7.92
C VAL A 133 5.48 0.06 -7.43
N ASP A 134 6.58 0.81 -7.47
CA ASP A 134 7.79 0.44 -6.74
C ASP A 134 7.55 0.63 -5.24
N THR A 135 7.17 -0.47 -4.59
CA THR A 135 6.80 -0.47 -3.16
C THR A 135 8.00 -0.23 -2.25
N ASP A 136 9.20 -0.65 -2.64
CA ASP A 136 10.39 -0.38 -1.86
C ASP A 136 10.75 1.10 -1.92
N LEU A 137 10.79 1.68 -3.11
CA LEU A 137 11.06 3.10 -3.29
C LEU A 137 10.06 3.97 -2.51
N LEU A 138 8.78 3.59 -2.52
CA LEU A 138 7.71 4.30 -1.80
C LEU A 138 7.90 4.19 -0.28
N VAL A 139 8.10 2.98 0.26
CA VAL A 139 8.32 2.74 1.69
C VAL A 139 9.58 3.46 2.19
N GLN A 140 10.68 3.32 1.47
CA GLN A 140 11.95 3.99 1.82
C GLN A 140 11.84 5.52 1.70
N GLY A 141 11.02 6.00 0.77
CA GLY A 141 10.70 7.43 0.64
C GLY A 141 10.07 7.97 1.93
N PHE A 142 8.99 7.36 2.38
CA PHE A 142 8.32 7.74 3.64
C PHE A 142 9.22 7.58 4.87
N ALA A 143 10.00 6.48 4.93
CA ALA A 143 10.91 6.25 6.06
C ALA A 143 12.01 7.34 6.12
N ARG A 144 12.58 7.73 4.98
CA ARG A 144 13.55 8.85 4.90
C ARG A 144 12.93 10.17 5.31
N GLU A 145 11.72 10.45 4.85
CA GLU A 145 10.97 11.67 5.19
C GLU A 145 10.73 11.76 6.71
N ALA A 146 10.19 10.69 7.32
CA ALA A 146 9.99 10.60 8.76
C ALA A 146 11.30 10.78 9.55
N LYS A 147 12.37 10.08 9.14
CA LYS A 147 13.69 10.16 9.76
C LYS A 147 14.29 11.57 9.66
N GLY A 148 14.12 12.24 8.52
CA GLY A 148 14.58 13.62 8.31
C GLY A 148 13.94 14.64 9.27
N ARG A 149 12.73 14.30 9.79
CA ARG A 149 12.02 15.08 10.81
C ARG A 149 12.24 14.55 12.25
N GLY A 150 13.17 13.62 12.43
CA GLY A 150 13.56 13.11 13.75
C GLY A 150 12.78 11.89 14.24
N ALA A 151 11.91 11.29 13.42
CA ALA A 151 11.27 10.03 13.77
C ALA A 151 12.30 8.90 13.92
N LYS A 152 12.03 7.99 14.85
CA LYS A 152 12.89 6.82 15.13
C LYS A 152 12.16 5.54 14.72
N SER A 153 12.85 4.65 14.02
CA SER A 153 12.38 3.28 13.76
C SER A 153 13.21 2.31 14.60
N VAL A 154 12.52 1.46 15.36
CA VAL A 154 13.12 0.41 16.18
C VAL A 154 12.68 -0.93 15.60
N THR A 155 13.59 -1.63 14.96
CA THR A 155 13.40 -2.99 14.43
C THR A 155 13.65 -4.04 15.51
N ARG A 156 13.22 -5.29 15.28
CA ARG A 156 13.27 -6.38 16.27
C ARG A 156 12.54 -6.01 17.57
N ALA A 157 11.54 -5.16 17.47
CA ALA A 157 10.74 -4.62 18.55
C ALA A 157 9.32 -5.21 18.55
N ARG A 158 9.21 -6.54 18.58
CA ARG A 158 7.92 -7.24 18.63
C ARG A 158 7.13 -6.81 19.86
N VAL A 159 5.99 -6.20 19.66
CA VAL A 159 5.09 -5.75 20.72
C VAL A 159 4.49 -6.97 21.43
N THR A 160 4.55 -6.99 22.74
CA THR A 160 4.06 -8.07 23.61
C THR A 160 2.97 -7.62 24.58
N GLY A 161 2.82 -6.32 24.78
CA GLY A 161 1.81 -5.77 25.67
C GLY A 161 1.51 -4.30 25.36
N ILE A 162 0.24 -3.94 25.55
CA ILE A 162 -0.24 -2.56 25.40
C ILE A 162 -1.13 -2.25 26.60
N ALA A 163 -0.86 -1.16 27.28
CA ALA A 163 -1.65 -0.70 28.42
C ALA A 163 -1.90 0.80 28.36
N LYS A 164 -3.07 1.21 28.81
CA LYS A 164 -3.38 2.63 29.03
C LYS A 164 -2.63 3.09 30.27
N GLU A 165 -1.93 4.23 30.18
CA GLU A 165 -1.22 4.82 31.29
C GLU A 165 -1.50 6.32 31.41
N GLY A 166 -2.32 6.68 32.35
CA GLY A 166 -2.79 8.06 32.48
C GLY A 166 -3.50 8.54 31.21
N ALA A 167 -3.03 9.65 30.63
CA ALA A 167 -3.53 10.19 29.38
C ALA A 167 -2.86 9.58 28.13
N GLY A 168 -1.88 8.70 28.32
CA GLY A 168 -1.09 8.10 27.24
C GLY A 168 -1.15 6.57 27.22
N TRP A 169 -0.14 5.97 26.62
CA TRP A 169 0.00 4.54 26.39
C TRP A 169 1.40 4.07 26.80
N ARG A 170 1.46 2.89 27.40
CA ARG A 170 2.69 2.12 27.60
C ARG A 170 2.64 0.89 26.71
N VAL A 171 3.71 0.65 25.96
CA VAL A 171 3.86 -0.49 25.05
C VAL A 171 5.11 -1.26 25.45
N SER A 172 4.95 -2.54 25.77
CA SER A 172 6.06 -3.46 26.04
C SER A 172 6.42 -4.17 24.74
N SER A 173 7.71 -4.30 24.46
CA SER A 173 8.22 -4.99 23.28
C SER A 173 9.49 -5.79 23.62
N SER A 174 9.95 -6.61 22.64
CA SER A 174 11.25 -7.30 22.76
C SER A 174 12.46 -6.36 22.81
N ALA A 175 12.30 -5.08 22.42
CA ALA A 175 13.34 -4.06 22.47
C ALA A 175 13.23 -3.14 23.70
N GLY A 176 12.32 -3.43 24.63
CA GLY A 176 12.08 -2.65 25.84
C GLY A 176 10.68 -2.04 25.90
N GLU A 177 10.50 -1.11 26.84
CA GLU A 177 9.23 -0.40 27.03
C GLU A 177 9.30 1.00 26.42
N PHE A 178 8.16 1.42 25.88
CA PHE A 178 7.97 2.74 25.25
C PHE A 178 6.68 3.37 25.75
N THR A 179 6.69 4.69 25.92
CA THR A 179 5.52 5.47 26.33
C THR A 179 5.21 6.55 25.30
N ALA A 180 3.93 6.72 24.98
CA ALA A 180 3.52 7.76 24.05
C ALA A 180 2.14 8.34 24.39
N ARG A 181 1.88 9.55 23.94
CA ARG A 181 0.59 10.21 24.09
C ARG A 181 -0.49 9.54 23.24
N MET A 182 -0.16 9.18 22.00
CA MET A 182 -1.04 8.49 21.07
C MET A 182 -0.41 7.21 20.55
N LEU A 183 -1.25 6.20 20.37
CA LEU A 183 -0.86 4.90 19.81
C LEU A 183 -1.56 4.69 18.48
N VAL A 184 -0.81 4.29 17.47
CA VAL A 184 -1.30 3.91 16.14
C VAL A 184 -1.00 2.44 15.90
N ASN A 185 -2.03 1.65 15.65
CA ASN A 185 -1.86 0.25 15.25
C ASN A 185 -1.84 0.17 13.71
N ALA A 186 -0.70 -0.17 13.16
CA ALA A 186 -0.45 -0.41 11.74
C ALA A 186 0.27 -1.75 11.52
N ALA A 187 0.03 -2.74 12.38
CA ALA A 187 0.75 -4.01 12.40
C ALA A 187 0.41 -4.94 11.23
N GLY A 188 -0.72 -4.72 10.52
CA GLY A 188 -1.18 -5.54 9.42
C GLY A 188 -2.09 -6.69 9.84
#